data_179d80483e61107d670784fde349fd6a
#
_entry.id   179d80483e61107d670784fde349fd6a
#
_cell.length_a   1.000
_cell.length_b   1.000
_cell.length_c   1.000
_cell.angle_alpha   90.00
_cell.angle_beta   90.00
_cell.angle_gamma   90.00
#
_symmetry.space_group_name_H-M   'P 1'
#
loop_
_entity.id
_entity.type
_entity.pdbx_description
1 polymer ?
#
loop_
_entity_poly.entity_id
_entity_poly.type
_entity_poly.pdbx_seq_one_letter_code
_entity_poly.pdbx_strand_id
1 'polypeptide(L)'
;IMPSLVGSEMCIRDRGIEAQPTTALADAEIEYHDHTSPTIWVKFPVKTYDEDRYSVSDDDRGENVFRLPPNDASVVIWTTTPWTIPANRAISYGPDIAYGLYEVETMQSDLAFEPWSKPGDRLILADKLAEDVKKAAMVAEWRRVSDVDCTGMICRHPLWAQDEGFGYEVPLLSGQHVTDDAGTGFVHTAPGHGADDYQVWLANGFTEVPDTVDPDGAYYAHVPLFAGLKVLETEGKKTGKFGSANGAVMDRLIEAGNLLARGRLEHSYPHSWRSKAPVIFRNTPQWFIRMDQPVEGGSTLRDTALASIDATDFHPAAGKNRIRSMVEGRPDWLISRQRAWGTPLAMFIDKATGQPLVDADVDARIVKAVAEHGADIWFTAPDSDFLGDLDASGYEKVTDILDVWFDSGSTHAFTLDPHTAEHGYSGDRPSHWPADLYLEGSDQHRGWFQSSLLEGSGTRGRAPFKAVLTHGFTLDENGEKMSKSKGNTVDPASVIKESGADILRLWVALVDYSDDQRIGKQILQTTVDAYRKLRNTVRYLLGALAGFNEAERLSDYGQMPPLEKFILHRLHELDGQVREAYGAYRFQDVV
;
A
#
# COMPACT_ATOMS: atom_id res chain seq x y z
N ILE A 1 -8.47 -3.60 -20.34
CA ILE A 1 -7.56 -4.42 -19.50
C ILE A 1 -7.23 -5.66 -20.32
N MET A 2 -5.95 -5.93 -20.55
CA MET A 2 -5.58 -7.17 -21.26
C MET A 2 -5.90 -8.36 -20.33
N PRO A 3 -6.70 -9.34 -20.77
CA PRO A 3 -7.06 -10.48 -19.92
C PRO A 3 -5.86 -11.27 -19.37
N SER A 4 -4.74 -11.25 -20.12
CA SER A 4 -3.48 -11.89 -19.70
C SER A 4 -2.78 -11.21 -18.51
N LEU A 5 -3.14 -9.96 -18.18
CA LEU A 5 -2.60 -9.22 -17.04
C LEU A 5 -3.50 -9.29 -15.79
N VAL A 6 -4.75 -9.73 -15.96
CA VAL A 6 -5.71 -9.82 -14.85
C VAL A 6 -5.84 -11.29 -14.45
N GLY A 7 -5.58 -11.59 -13.19
CA GLY A 7 -5.75 -12.92 -12.62
C GLY A 7 -6.52 -12.84 -11.30
N SER A 8 -7.34 -13.85 -11.03
CA SER A 8 -7.88 -14.07 -9.69
C SER A 8 -6.82 -14.81 -8.88
N GLU A 9 -6.31 -14.20 -7.85
CA GLU A 9 -5.45 -14.86 -6.88
C GLU A 9 -6.04 -14.66 -5.49
N MET A 10 -6.08 -15.74 -4.71
CA MET A 10 -6.19 -15.61 -3.28
C MET A 10 -4.84 -15.08 -2.79
N CYS A 11 -4.76 -13.80 -2.58
CA CYS A 11 -3.54 -13.16 -2.17
C CYS A 11 -3.76 -12.46 -0.83
N ILE A 12 -2.81 -12.62 0.06
CA ILE A 12 -2.81 -12.06 1.43
C ILE A 12 -1.99 -10.78 1.48
N ARG A 13 -1.38 -10.40 0.36
CA ARG A 13 -0.49 -9.24 0.31
C ARG A 13 -1.26 -7.94 0.57
N ASP A 14 -0.87 -7.23 1.63
CA ASP A 14 -1.18 -5.83 1.92
C ASP A 14 -2.67 -5.46 2.04
N ARG A 15 -3.44 -6.25 2.83
CA ARG A 15 -4.89 -6.06 2.90
C ARG A 15 -5.40 -5.78 4.29
N GLY A 16 -5.52 -4.51 4.52
CA GLY A 16 -6.43 -4.03 5.54
C GLY A 16 -7.87 -4.14 5.05
N ILE A 17 -8.76 -4.63 5.88
CA ILE A 17 -10.21 -4.49 5.68
C ILE A 17 -10.70 -3.37 6.54
N GLU A 18 -11.34 -2.41 5.89
CA GLU A 18 -11.97 -1.28 6.53
C GLU A 18 -13.30 -1.71 7.19
N ALA A 19 -13.54 -1.19 8.40
CA ALA A 19 -14.76 -1.47 9.14
C ALA A 19 -16.03 -0.88 8.53
N GLN A 20 -15.93 0.09 7.59
CA GLN A 20 -17.06 0.63 6.83
C GLN A 20 -16.60 1.41 5.60
N PRO A 21 -17.01 0.99 4.39
CA PRO A 21 -17.55 -0.32 4.01
C PRO A 21 -16.50 -1.41 4.13
N THR A 22 -16.90 -2.65 4.34
CA THR A 22 -16.01 -3.83 4.36
C THR A 22 -15.40 -4.02 2.96
N THR A 23 -14.23 -3.47 2.73
CA THR A 23 -13.55 -3.46 1.43
C THR A 23 -12.07 -3.71 1.60
N ALA A 24 -11.44 -4.34 0.61
CA ALA A 24 -10.00 -4.42 0.55
C ALA A 24 -9.39 -3.02 0.33
N LEU A 25 -8.24 -2.78 0.95
CA LEU A 25 -7.45 -1.56 0.83
C LEU A 25 -6.10 -1.89 0.21
N ALA A 26 -5.62 -1.03 -0.68
CA ALA A 26 -4.25 -1.05 -1.16
C ALA A 26 -3.32 -0.31 -0.17
N ASP A 27 -2.00 -0.54 -0.28
CA ASP A 27 -0.99 0.10 0.56
C ASP A 27 -1.11 1.65 0.60
N ALA A 28 -1.46 2.27 -0.54
CA ALA A 28 -1.68 3.72 -0.62
C ALA A 28 -2.90 4.24 0.16
N GLU A 29 -3.78 3.34 0.59
CA GLU A 29 -5.00 3.66 1.36
C GLU A 29 -4.82 3.42 2.87
N ILE A 30 -3.61 3.08 3.32
CA ILE A 30 -3.27 2.78 4.71
C ILE A 30 -2.42 3.91 5.29
N GLU A 31 -2.77 4.33 6.49
CA GLU A 31 -2.00 5.25 7.32
C GLU A 31 -1.62 4.56 8.63
N TYR A 32 -0.50 4.94 9.22
CA TYR A 32 -0.04 4.36 10.47
C TYR A 32 -0.30 5.34 11.62
N HIS A 33 -0.95 4.84 12.68
CA HIS A 33 -1.24 5.60 13.90
C HIS A 33 -0.87 4.80 15.14
N ASP A 34 -0.59 5.49 16.24
CA ASP A 34 -0.34 4.85 17.53
C ASP A 34 -1.60 4.10 17.99
N HIS A 35 -1.40 2.83 18.32
CA HIS A 35 -2.46 1.92 18.76
C HIS A 35 -1.95 1.04 19.91
N THR A 36 -2.84 0.78 20.88
CA THR A 36 -2.54 -0.13 21.99
C THR A 36 -3.18 -1.49 21.73
N SER A 37 -2.33 -2.48 21.40
CA SER A 37 -2.76 -3.86 21.18
C SER A 37 -2.58 -4.72 22.44
N PRO A 38 -3.47 -5.71 22.66
CA PRO A 38 -3.19 -6.75 23.63
C PRO A 38 -2.02 -7.61 23.14
N THR A 39 -1.15 -8.03 24.06
CA THR A 39 -0.06 -8.97 23.74
C THR A 39 -0.21 -10.23 24.54
N ILE A 40 0.13 -11.38 23.95
CA ILE A 40 0.13 -12.68 24.63
C ILE A 40 1.40 -13.46 24.31
N TRP A 41 1.84 -14.25 25.29
CA TRP A 41 2.85 -15.29 25.14
C TRP A 41 2.14 -16.64 25.24
N VAL A 42 2.32 -17.49 24.23
CA VAL A 42 1.56 -18.73 24.07
C VAL A 42 2.51 -19.92 23.98
N LYS A 43 2.23 -20.97 24.74
CA LYS A 43 2.93 -22.25 24.69
C LYS A 43 2.35 -23.13 23.59
N PHE A 44 3.20 -23.59 22.68
CA PHE A 44 2.89 -24.60 21.67
C PHE A 44 3.60 -25.90 22.07
N PRO A 45 2.87 -26.90 22.60
CA PRO A 45 3.48 -28.14 23.07
C PRO A 45 4.19 -28.87 21.93
N VAL A 46 5.42 -29.29 22.16
CA VAL A 46 6.18 -30.08 21.19
C VAL A 46 5.54 -31.46 21.08
N LYS A 47 5.35 -31.94 19.83
CA LYS A 47 4.85 -33.28 19.55
C LYS A 47 6.02 -34.25 19.50
N THR A 48 5.90 -35.39 20.20
CA THR A 48 6.89 -36.47 20.13
C THR A 48 6.85 -37.19 18.80
N TYR A 49 8.00 -37.47 18.22
CA TYR A 49 8.19 -38.43 17.14
C TYR A 49 8.87 -39.70 17.64
N ASP A 50 8.72 -40.79 16.82
CA ASP A 50 9.31 -42.10 17.05
C ASP A 50 10.76 -41.99 17.58
N GLU A 51 11.03 -42.75 18.67
CA GLU A 51 12.33 -42.80 19.34
C GLU A 51 13.49 -43.24 18.44
N ASP A 52 13.18 -43.90 17.29
CA ASP A 52 14.19 -44.40 16.34
C ASP A 52 14.87 -43.34 15.46
N ARG A 53 14.40 -42.10 15.43
CA ARG A 53 14.96 -41.03 14.58
C ARG A 53 15.95 -40.11 15.29
N TYR A 54 16.05 -40.14 16.60
CA TYR A 54 16.79 -39.15 17.38
C TYR A 54 17.73 -39.82 18.38
N SER A 55 18.97 -40.04 17.95
CA SER A 55 20.07 -40.38 18.82
C SER A 55 20.69 -39.14 19.44
N VAL A 56 20.98 -39.20 20.72
CA VAL A 56 21.92 -38.29 21.39
C VAL A 56 23.26 -38.42 20.67
N SER A 57 23.75 -37.38 20.03
CA SER A 57 25.13 -37.33 19.55
C SER A 57 25.89 -36.38 20.47
N ASP A 58 27.00 -36.84 21.03
CA ASP A 58 27.99 -35.95 21.61
C ASP A 58 28.56 -35.10 20.46
N ASP A 59 28.62 -33.78 20.63
CA ASP A 59 29.39 -32.95 19.72
C ASP A 59 30.88 -33.17 19.91
N ASP A 60 31.73 -32.64 18.99
CA ASP A 60 33.19 -32.75 19.05
C ASP A 60 33.80 -32.11 20.33
N ARG A 61 32.97 -31.50 21.20
CA ARG A 61 33.31 -30.86 22.48
C ARG A 61 32.88 -31.67 23.70
N GLY A 62 32.15 -32.80 23.48
CA GLY A 62 31.65 -33.65 24.55
C GLY A 62 30.43 -33.08 25.31
N GLU A 63 29.72 -32.14 24.70
CA GLU A 63 28.46 -31.62 25.25
C GLU A 63 27.29 -32.40 24.66
N ASN A 64 26.30 -32.74 25.51
CA ASN A 64 25.07 -33.42 25.07
C ASN A 64 24.21 -32.43 24.26
N VAL A 65 24.21 -32.55 22.93
CA VAL A 65 23.30 -31.79 22.04
C VAL A 65 22.00 -32.59 21.93
N PHE A 66 20.97 -32.12 22.63
CA PHE A 66 19.61 -32.63 22.41
C PHE A 66 19.07 -32.10 21.10
N ARG A 67 18.96 -32.92 20.07
CA ARG A 67 18.36 -32.56 18.79
C ARG A 67 16.86 -32.36 18.83
N LEU A 68 16.18 -32.91 19.88
CA LEU A 68 14.78 -32.63 20.17
C LEU A 68 14.58 -32.53 21.70
N PRO A 69 13.76 -31.53 22.12
CA PRO A 69 13.40 -31.42 23.53
C PRO A 69 12.46 -32.56 23.95
N PRO A 70 12.44 -32.85 25.28
CA PRO A 70 11.52 -33.83 25.83
C PRO A 70 10.05 -33.48 25.53
N ASN A 71 9.17 -34.49 25.53
CA ASN A 71 7.74 -34.45 25.23
C ASN A 71 6.92 -33.43 26.04
N ASP A 72 7.47 -32.89 27.08
CA ASP A 72 6.88 -31.93 28.01
C ASP A 72 7.34 -30.47 27.76
N ALA A 73 8.13 -30.22 26.71
CA ALA A 73 8.56 -28.87 26.34
C ALA A 73 7.57 -28.18 25.43
N SER A 74 7.56 -26.86 25.46
CA SER A 74 6.75 -26.03 24.58
C SER A 74 7.58 -24.93 23.93
N VAL A 75 7.37 -24.71 22.64
CA VAL A 75 7.84 -23.49 21.96
C VAL A 75 6.98 -22.33 22.41
N VAL A 76 7.59 -21.21 22.74
CA VAL A 76 6.86 -20.01 23.17
C VAL A 76 6.85 -18.99 22.03
N ILE A 77 5.66 -18.60 21.57
CA ILE A 77 5.49 -17.48 20.65
C ILE A 77 4.98 -16.24 21.38
N TRP A 78 5.15 -15.08 20.75
CA TRP A 78 4.58 -13.83 21.19
C TRP A 78 3.80 -13.20 20.03
N THR A 79 2.60 -12.67 20.32
CA THR A 79 1.79 -11.98 19.30
C THR A 79 1.04 -10.78 19.88
N THR A 80 0.81 -9.76 19.05
CA THR A 80 -0.04 -8.60 19.33
C THR A 80 -1.47 -8.79 18.85
N THR A 81 -1.75 -9.91 18.15
CA THR A 81 -3.05 -10.22 17.53
C THR A 81 -3.58 -11.57 18.02
N PRO A 82 -4.05 -11.70 19.28
CA PRO A 82 -4.54 -12.97 19.81
C PRO A 82 -5.58 -13.65 18.93
N TRP A 83 -6.41 -12.88 18.23
CA TRP A 83 -7.44 -13.36 17.33
C TRP A 83 -6.91 -14.15 16.14
N THR A 84 -5.61 -14.10 15.81
CA THR A 84 -5.03 -14.90 14.71
C THR A 84 -4.63 -16.31 15.14
N ILE A 85 -4.60 -16.63 16.44
CA ILE A 85 -4.24 -17.98 16.96
C ILE A 85 -5.08 -19.09 16.33
N PRO A 86 -6.42 -18.99 16.19
CA PRO A 86 -7.21 -20.04 15.53
C PRO A 86 -6.80 -20.32 14.07
N ALA A 87 -6.16 -19.35 13.42
CA ALA A 87 -5.65 -19.46 12.05
C ALA A 87 -4.21 -19.97 11.95
N ASN A 88 -3.55 -20.24 13.07
CA ASN A 88 -2.17 -20.73 13.10
C ASN A 88 -2.00 -22.01 12.27
N ARG A 89 -0.91 -22.07 11.48
CA ARG A 89 -0.55 -23.28 10.71
C ARG A 89 0.92 -23.67 10.87
N ALA A 90 1.76 -22.74 11.32
CA ALA A 90 3.18 -22.99 11.54
C ALA A 90 3.75 -22.06 12.62
N ILE A 91 5.00 -22.26 12.96
CA ILE A 91 5.81 -21.33 13.75
C ILE A 91 7.07 -21.06 12.92
N SER A 92 7.37 -19.79 12.66
CA SER A 92 8.62 -19.42 11.98
C SER A 92 9.75 -19.22 12.99
N TYR A 93 10.96 -19.70 12.64
CA TYR A 93 12.18 -19.51 13.43
C TYR A 93 13.30 -18.92 12.55
N GLY A 94 14.22 -18.15 13.17
CA GLY A 94 15.38 -17.62 12.47
C GLY A 94 16.52 -18.64 12.45
N PRO A 95 17.05 -19.02 11.27
CA PRO A 95 18.11 -20.05 11.18
C PRO A 95 19.42 -19.65 11.86
N ASP A 96 19.66 -18.34 12.03
CA ASP A 96 20.88 -17.79 12.62
C ASP A 96 20.71 -17.40 14.10
N ILE A 97 19.54 -17.70 14.70
CA ILE A 97 19.23 -17.38 16.10
C ILE A 97 19.53 -18.58 16.98
N ALA A 98 20.22 -18.34 18.11
CA ALA A 98 20.46 -19.36 19.12
C ALA A 98 19.22 -19.57 19.99
N TYR A 99 18.76 -20.82 20.09
CA TYR A 99 17.62 -21.22 20.89
C TYR A 99 18.04 -22.12 22.05
N GLY A 100 17.42 -21.90 23.21
CA GLY A 100 17.64 -22.69 24.42
C GLY A 100 16.37 -23.29 24.99
N LEU A 101 16.50 -24.43 25.67
CA LEU A 101 15.49 -25.02 26.52
C LEU A 101 15.66 -24.52 27.95
N TYR A 102 14.62 -23.94 28.53
CA TYR A 102 14.58 -23.37 29.87
C TYR A 102 13.58 -24.12 30.73
N GLU A 103 13.98 -24.53 31.91
CA GLU A 103 13.11 -25.17 32.91
C GLU A 103 12.83 -24.19 34.04
N VAL A 104 11.55 -23.93 34.29
CA VAL A 104 11.10 -23.05 35.39
C VAL A 104 11.31 -23.74 36.73
N GLU A 105 12.08 -23.11 37.61
CA GLU A 105 12.37 -23.64 38.95
C GLU A 105 11.46 -23.01 40.02
N THR A 106 11.32 -21.67 39.98
CA THR A 106 10.50 -20.95 40.95
C THR A 106 9.78 -19.76 40.34
N MET A 107 8.61 -19.44 40.88
CA MET A 107 7.82 -18.26 40.50
C MET A 107 8.11 -17.09 41.45
N GLN A 108 7.83 -15.85 40.99
CA GLN A 108 7.91 -14.67 41.84
C GLN A 108 6.91 -14.80 42.99
N SER A 109 7.30 -14.37 44.18
CA SER A 109 6.45 -14.29 45.37
C SER A 109 5.66 -12.97 45.40
N ASP A 110 4.66 -12.92 46.26
CA ASP A 110 3.87 -11.71 46.56
C ASP A 110 3.13 -11.08 45.37
N LEU A 111 2.71 -11.90 44.39
CA LEU A 111 1.90 -11.47 43.27
C LEU A 111 0.42 -11.33 43.67
N ALA A 112 -0.26 -10.33 43.10
CA ALA A 112 -1.69 -10.11 43.30
C ALA A 112 -2.59 -11.13 42.55
N PHE A 113 -2.00 -11.99 41.72
CA PHE A 113 -2.69 -13.03 40.94
C PHE A 113 -1.78 -14.26 40.80
N GLU A 114 -2.39 -15.40 40.50
CA GLU A 114 -1.66 -16.64 40.20
C GLU A 114 -1.11 -16.60 38.77
N PRO A 115 0.23 -16.71 38.57
CA PRO A 115 0.83 -16.77 37.24
C PRO A 115 0.37 -18.03 36.49
N TRP A 116 0.33 -17.94 35.17
CA TRP A 116 0.00 -19.11 34.32
C TRP A 116 1.19 -20.05 34.13
N SER A 117 2.42 -19.56 34.26
CA SER A 117 3.62 -20.39 34.29
C SER A 117 3.73 -21.11 35.63
N LYS A 118 4.32 -22.31 35.63
CA LYS A 118 4.45 -23.17 36.82
C LYS A 118 5.87 -23.74 36.95
N PRO A 119 6.36 -24.03 38.17
CA PRO A 119 7.57 -24.82 38.34
C PRO A 119 7.46 -26.15 37.58
N GLY A 120 8.51 -26.50 36.84
CA GLY A 120 8.56 -27.66 35.95
C GLY A 120 8.14 -27.37 34.50
N ASP A 121 7.59 -26.20 34.18
CA ASP A 121 7.37 -25.80 32.76
C ASP A 121 8.70 -25.77 32.02
N ARG A 122 8.76 -26.38 30.82
CA ARG A 122 9.93 -26.41 29.96
C ARG A 122 9.64 -25.61 28.70
N LEU A 123 10.38 -24.52 28.50
CA LEU A 123 10.10 -23.49 27.50
C LEU A 123 11.28 -23.38 26.53
N ILE A 124 10.97 -23.33 25.21
CA ILE A 124 11.94 -23.13 24.17
C ILE A 124 11.78 -21.71 23.64
N LEU A 125 12.85 -20.94 23.61
CA LEU A 125 12.88 -19.56 23.15
C LEU A 125 14.32 -19.14 22.79
N ALA A 126 14.46 -18.00 22.10
CA ALA A 126 15.77 -17.44 21.76
C ALA A 126 16.51 -17.00 23.03
N ASP A 127 17.78 -17.36 23.13
CA ASP A 127 18.61 -17.07 24.29
C ASP A 127 18.69 -15.57 24.62
N LYS A 128 18.77 -14.73 23.61
CA LYS A 128 18.85 -13.26 23.77
C LYS A 128 17.60 -12.66 24.41
N LEU A 129 16.43 -13.26 24.18
CA LEU A 129 15.12 -12.79 24.65
C LEU A 129 14.65 -13.48 25.93
N ALA A 130 15.43 -14.43 26.45
CA ALA A 130 15.06 -15.26 27.57
C ALA A 130 14.68 -14.46 28.83
N GLU A 131 15.47 -13.45 29.20
CA GLU A 131 15.21 -12.65 30.40
C GLU A 131 13.94 -11.79 30.31
N ASP A 132 13.59 -11.32 29.12
CA ASP A 132 12.36 -10.58 28.91
C ASP A 132 11.12 -11.48 29.02
N VAL A 133 11.19 -12.70 28.51
CA VAL A 133 10.14 -13.71 28.66
C VAL A 133 10.02 -14.15 30.11
N LYS A 134 11.13 -14.38 30.81
CA LYS A 134 11.18 -14.68 32.23
C LYS A 134 10.41 -13.65 33.06
N LYS A 135 10.68 -12.37 32.80
CA LYS A 135 10.00 -11.25 33.45
C LYS A 135 8.50 -11.20 33.12
N ALA A 136 8.13 -11.36 31.84
CA ALA A 136 6.73 -11.36 31.43
C ALA A 136 5.92 -12.50 32.04
N ALA A 137 6.52 -13.68 32.14
CA ALA A 137 5.92 -14.89 32.75
C ALA A 137 5.94 -14.91 34.30
N MET A 138 6.47 -13.87 34.96
CA MET A 138 6.61 -13.78 36.40
C MET A 138 7.43 -14.93 37.02
N VAL A 139 8.40 -15.44 36.28
CA VAL A 139 9.34 -16.47 36.75
C VAL A 139 10.43 -15.80 37.59
N ALA A 140 10.73 -16.35 38.77
CA ALA A 140 11.81 -15.88 39.61
C ALA A 140 13.15 -16.52 39.21
N GLU A 141 13.17 -17.85 39.13
CA GLU A 141 14.36 -18.60 38.75
C GLU A 141 13.98 -19.65 37.72
N TRP A 142 14.81 -19.80 36.69
CA TRP A 142 14.81 -20.90 35.76
C TRP A 142 16.23 -21.33 35.41
N ARG A 143 16.36 -22.51 34.86
CA ARG A 143 17.64 -23.07 34.46
C ARG A 143 17.64 -23.30 32.94
N ARG A 144 18.67 -22.83 32.24
CA ARG A 144 18.93 -23.23 30.84
C ARG A 144 19.42 -24.68 30.84
N VAL A 145 18.70 -25.53 30.14
CA VAL A 145 18.94 -26.98 30.13
C VAL A 145 19.88 -27.39 29.00
N SER A 146 19.62 -26.92 27.79
CA SER A 146 20.38 -27.30 26.59
C SER A 146 20.16 -26.30 25.45
N ASP A 147 21.01 -26.40 24.41
CA ASP A 147 20.75 -25.83 23.11
C ASP A 147 19.61 -26.59 22.41
N VAL A 148 18.88 -25.93 21.50
CA VAL A 148 17.78 -26.53 20.75
C VAL A 148 17.96 -26.29 19.25
N ASP A 149 17.95 -27.38 18.46
CA ASP A 149 17.83 -27.33 17.01
C ASP A 149 16.35 -27.36 16.64
N CYS A 150 15.87 -26.28 16.00
CA CYS A 150 14.47 -26.15 15.59
C CYS A 150 14.13 -26.87 14.28
N THR A 151 15.13 -27.41 13.58
CA THR A 151 14.97 -28.02 12.25
C THR A 151 14.09 -29.27 12.31
N GLY A 152 12.99 -29.24 11.57
CA GLY A 152 12.06 -30.38 11.50
C GLY A 152 11.21 -30.60 12.75
N MET A 153 11.27 -29.68 13.72
CA MET A 153 10.42 -29.73 14.90
C MET A 153 8.96 -29.51 14.53
N ILE A 154 8.07 -30.23 15.22
CA ILE A 154 6.61 -30.08 15.08
C ILE A 154 5.99 -29.90 16.44
N CYS A 155 5.06 -28.94 16.53
CA CYS A 155 4.27 -28.66 17.70
C CYS A 155 2.81 -29.11 17.51
N ARG A 156 2.05 -29.12 18.59
CA ARG A 156 0.60 -29.17 18.60
C ARG A 156 0.05 -27.76 18.67
N HIS A 157 -1.10 -27.55 18.05
CA HIS A 157 -1.82 -26.28 18.22
C HIS A 157 -2.16 -26.06 19.72
N PRO A 158 -2.09 -24.85 20.28
CA PRO A 158 -2.29 -24.63 21.72
C PRO A 158 -3.70 -24.99 22.21
N LEU A 159 -4.69 -25.12 21.32
CA LEU A 159 -6.07 -25.52 21.65
C LEU A 159 -6.41 -26.95 21.21
N TRP A 160 -5.41 -27.77 20.84
CA TRP A 160 -5.60 -29.14 20.30
C TRP A 160 -6.41 -30.08 21.21
N ALA A 161 -6.36 -29.88 22.51
CA ALA A 161 -7.08 -30.70 23.48
C ALA A 161 -8.52 -30.24 23.74
N GLN A 162 -8.90 -29.06 23.25
CA GLN A 162 -10.23 -28.48 23.47
C GLN A 162 -11.20 -28.78 22.32
N ASP A 163 -10.68 -28.94 21.09
CA ASP A 163 -11.50 -29.26 19.94
C ASP A 163 -10.68 -30.02 18.88
N GLU A 164 -11.29 -31.05 18.27
CA GLU A 164 -10.65 -31.87 17.24
C GLU A 164 -10.23 -31.07 15.99
N GLY A 165 -10.91 -29.95 15.69
CA GLY A 165 -10.55 -29.06 14.60
C GLY A 165 -9.18 -28.39 14.74
N PHE A 166 -8.59 -28.40 15.95
CA PHE A 166 -7.21 -27.98 16.21
C PHE A 166 -6.21 -29.13 16.35
N GLY A 167 -6.61 -30.37 15.96
CA GLY A 167 -5.78 -31.56 16.07
C GLY A 167 -4.66 -31.71 15.03
N TYR A 168 -4.44 -30.73 14.18
CA TYR A 168 -3.41 -30.73 13.14
C TYR A 168 -2.01 -30.43 13.70
N GLU A 169 -1.00 -30.78 12.92
CA GLU A 169 0.41 -30.53 13.21
C GLU A 169 0.78 -29.07 12.88
N VAL A 170 1.62 -28.48 13.73
CA VAL A 170 2.17 -27.14 13.57
C VAL A 170 3.69 -27.24 13.38
N PRO A 171 4.18 -27.28 12.12
CA PRO A 171 5.61 -27.39 11.83
C PRO A 171 6.35 -26.09 12.16
N LEU A 172 7.64 -26.23 12.53
CA LEU A 172 8.56 -25.12 12.58
C LEU A 172 9.17 -24.89 11.20
N LEU A 173 9.09 -23.65 10.68
CA LEU A 173 9.55 -23.27 9.35
C LEU A 173 10.67 -22.22 9.47
N SER A 174 11.73 -22.39 8.70
CA SER A 174 12.80 -21.39 8.63
C SER A 174 12.31 -20.13 7.93
N GLY A 175 12.46 -18.95 8.57
CA GLY A 175 12.02 -17.65 8.06
C GLY A 175 13.05 -16.56 8.30
N GLN A 176 13.52 -15.91 7.24
CA GLN A 176 14.51 -14.82 7.32
C GLN A 176 13.95 -13.53 7.96
N HIS A 177 12.64 -13.40 8.05
CA HIS A 177 11.96 -12.26 8.71
C HIS A 177 11.97 -12.35 10.23
N VAL A 178 12.32 -13.52 10.80
CA VAL A 178 12.38 -13.71 12.25
C VAL A 178 13.62 -13.03 12.82
N THR A 179 13.41 -12.16 13.81
CA THR A 179 14.49 -11.45 14.51
C THR A 179 14.53 -11.80 16.00
N ASP A 180 15.62 -11.45 16.64
CA ASP A 180 15.81 -11.59 18.08
C ASP A 180 15.83 -10.24 18.84
N ASP A 181 15.13 -9.24 18.28
CA ASP A 181 15.04 -7.89 18.84
C ASP A 181 13.84 -7.72 19.77
N ALA A 182 12.78 -8.53 19.58
CA ALA A 182 11.56 -8.51 20.40
C ALA A 182 10.86 -9.87 20.40
N GLY A 183 9.98 -10.08 21.37
CA GLY A 183 9.14 -11.28 21.46
C GLY A 183 9.86 -12.48 22.09
N THR A 184 10.01 -13.57 21.35
CA THR A 184 10.57 -14.84 21.84
C THR A 184 11.61 -15.45 20.89
N GLY A 185 11.85 -14.82 19.73
CA GLY A 185 12.64 -15.39 18.63
C GLY A 185 11.85 -16.37 17.77
N PHE A 186 10.55 -16.53 18.03
CA PHE A 186 9.62 -17.31 17.23
C PHE A 186 8.46 -16.43 16.79
N VAL A 187 8.02 -16.59 15.54
CA VAL A 187 6.85 -15.90 14.99
C VAL A 187 5.73 -16.90 14.78
N HIS A 188 4.57 -16.61 15.38
CA HIS A 188 3.32 -17.30 15.09
C HIS A 188 2.95 -17.08 13.63
N THR A 189 2.81 -18.15 12.86
CA THR A 189 2.58 -18.09 11.42
C THR A 189 1.14 -18.45 11.10
N ALA A 190 0.37 -17.44 10.69
CA ALA A 190 -1.01 -17.56 10.22
C ALA A 190 -1.10 -17.08 8.77
N PRO A 191 -0.93 -17.98 7.79
CA PRO A 191 -0.78 -17.60 6.38
C PRO A 191 -1.99 -16.84 5.79
N GLY A 192 -3.17 -16.91 6.42
CA GLY A 192 -4.35 -16.11 6.07
C GLY A 192 -4.36 -14.67 6.61
N HIS A 193 -3.38 -14.29 7.46
CA HIS A 193 -3.41 -13.04 8.22
C HIS A 193 -2.09 -12.27 8.25
N GLY A 194 -1.08 -12.71 7.52
CA GLY A 194 0.22 -12.05 7.43
C GLY A 194 0.90 -12.28 6.08
N ALA A 195 1.48 -11.23 5.49
CA ALA A 195 2.19 -11.34 4.22
C ALA A 195 3.46 -12.20 4.33
N ASP A 196 4.28 -11.95 5.36
CA ASP A 196 5.49 -12.73 5.61
C ASP A 196 5.15 -14.19 5.96
N ASP A 197 4.08 -14.42 6.74
CA ASP A 197 3.55 -15.75 7.07
C ASP A 197 3.18 -16.52 5.81
N TYR A 198 2.50 -15.86 4.87
CA TYR A 198 2.11 -16.44 3.59
C TYR A 198 3.32 -16.81 2.74
N GLN A 199 4.31 -15.91 2.64
CA GLN A 199 5.52 -16.17 1.87
C GLN A 199 6.31 -17.37 2.41
N VAL A 200 6.49 -17.46 3.72
CA VAL A 200 7.15 -18.62 4.35
C VAL A 200 6.35 -19.89 4.11
N TRP A 201 5.03 -19.83 4.21
CA TRP A 201 4.13 -20.95 3.95
C TRP A 201 4.29 -21.50 2.54
N LEU A 202 4.23 -20.64 1.52
CA LEU A 202 4.44 -21.01 0.11
C LEU A 202 5.86 -21.52 -0.16
N ALA A 203 6.88 -20.87 0.39
CA ALA A 203 8.29 -21.25 0.19
C ALA A 203 8.59 -22.67 0.70
N ASN A 204 7.78 -23.17 1.67
CA ASN A 204 7.89 -24.53 2.19
C ASN A 204 6.94 -25.53 1.49
N GLY A 205 6.32 -25.14 0.36
CA GLY A 205 5.52 -26.03 -0.50
C GLY A 205 4.06 -26.20 -0.09
N PHE A 206 3.58 -25.44 0.87
CA PHE A 206 2.17 -25.44 1.27
C PHE A 206 1.38 -24.44 0.43
N THR A 207 0.22 -24.84 -0.07
CA THR A 207 -0.62 -24.01 -0.96
C THR A 207 -1.99 -23.69 -0.36
N GLU A 208 -2.48 -24.53 0.55
CA GLU A 208 -3.79 -24.30 1.18
C GLU A 208 -3.68 -23.25 2.29
N VAL A 209 -4.51 -22.23 2.20
CA VAL A 209 -4.61 -21.16 3.18
C VAL A 209 -6.02 -21.14 3.75
N PRO A 210 -6.20 -21.43 5.05
CA PRO A 210 -7.54 -21.50 5.63
C PRO A 210 -8.19 -20.12 5.75
N ASP A 211 -9.45 -20.04 5.35
CA ASP A 211 -10.31 -18.90 5.61
C ASP A 211 -10.84 -18.96 7.04
N THR A 212 -10.54 -17.98 7.85
CA THR A 212 -10.95 -17.97 9.26
C THR A 212 -11.85 -16.80 9.62
N VAL A 213 -11.72 -15.67 8.95
CA VAL A 213 -12.51 -14.46 9.20
C VAL A 213 -13.29 -14.07 7.96
N ASP A 214 -14.60 -13.88 8.11
CA ASP A 214 -15.52 -13.51 7.04
C ASP A 214 -15.44 -12.01 6.66
N PRO A 215 -16.12 -11.58 5.59
CA PRO A 215 -16.17 -10.18 5.17
C PRO A 215 -16.70 -9.23 6.26
N ASP A 216 -17.55 -9.73 7.15
CA ASP A 216 -18.16 -8.94 8.23
C ASP A 216 -17.27 -8.85 9.47
N GLY A 217 -16.03 -9.34 9.40
CA GLY A 217 -15.06 -9.31 10.49
C GLY A 217 -15.36 -10.28 11.63
N ALA A 218 -16.12 -11.35 11.36
CA ALA A 218 -16.40 -12.44 12.30
C ALA A 218 -15.69 -13.73 11.89
N TYR A 219 -15.45 -14.64 12.83
CA TYR A 219 -15.00 -15.97 12.45
C TYR A 219 -16.10 -16.72 11.70
N TYR A 220 -15.72 -17.42 10.64
CA TYR A 220 -16.62 -18.32 9.92
C TYR A 220 -17.19 -19.41 10.81
N ALA A 221 -18.35 -19.95 10.41
CA ALA A 221 -19.05 -20.99 11.15
C ALA A 221 -18.24 -22.28 11.36
N HIS A 222 -17.26 -22.56 10.51
CA HIS A 222 -16.39 -23.73 10.60
C HIS A 222 -15.18 -23.55 11.52
N VAL A 223 -14.93 -22.34 12.06
CA VAL A 223 -13.80 -22.11 12.99
C VAL A 223 -14.19 -22.64 14.37
N PRO A 224 -13.50 -23.68 14.86
CA PRO A 224 -13.87 -24.32 16.11
C PRO A 224 -13.79 -23.36 17.30
N LEU A 225 -14.67 -23.50 18.27
CA LEU A 225 -14.78 -22.73 19.51
C LEU A 225 -15.12 -21.22 19.32
N PHE A 226 -14.90 -20.63 18.16
CA PHE A 226 -14.96 -19.17 17.96
C PHE A 226 -15.97 -18.72 16.90
N ALA A 227 -16.72 -19.64 16.29
CA ALA A 227 -17.70 -19.34 15.24
C ALA A 227 -18.58 -18.12 15.57
N GLY A 228 -18.65 -17.14 14.66
CA GLY A 228 -19.47 -15.95 14.77
C GLY A 228 -18.95 -14.87 15.73
N LEU A 229 -17.85 -15.07 16.46
CA LEU A 229 -17.26 -14.05 17.30
C LEU A 229 -16.61 -12.96 16.44
N LYS A 230 -16.86 -11.71 16.75
CA LYS A 230 -16.29 -10.56 16.03
C LYS A 230 -14.83 -10.34 16.38
N VAL A 231 -14.00 -10.30 15.36
CA VAL A 231 -12.61 -9.80 15.41
C VAL A 231 -12.63 -8.29 15.33
N LEU A 232 -13.40 -7.75 14.37
CA LEU A 232 -13.60 -6.33 14.16
C LEU A 232 -15.10 -6.02 14.11
N GLU A 233 -15.53 -5.00 14.83
CA GLU A 233 -16.91 -4.52 14.79
C GLU A 233 -17.12 -3.68 13.52
N THR A 234 -17.95 -4.17 12.63
CA THR A 234 -18.23 -3.54 11.34
C THR A 234 -19.51 -2.71 11.34
N GLU A 235 -20.34 -2.84 12.39
CA GLU A 235 -21.63 -2.17 12.49
C GLU A 235 -21.88 -1.51 13.87
N GLY A 236 -22.79 -0.57 13.89
CA GLY A 236 -23.31 0.06 15.11
C GLY A 236 -22.33 1.05 15.76
N LYS A 237 -22.50 1.30 17.07
CA LYS A 237 -21.74 2.30 17.84
C LYS A 237 -20.27 1.92 18.08
N LYS A 238 -19.91 0.67 17.86
CA LYS A 238 -18.55 0.14 18.08
C LYS A 238 -17.77 -0.05 16.78
N THR A 239 -18.35 0.32 15.65
CA THR A 239 -17.70 0.21 14.34
C THR A 239 -16.26 0.68 14.39
N GLY A 240 -15.34 -0.11 13.82
CA GLY A 240 -13.92 0.16 13.81
C GLY A 240 -13.18 -0.16 15.11
N LYS A 241 -13.82 -0.86 16.07
CA LYS A 241 -13.15 -1.37 17.27
C LYS A 241 -12.97 -2.88 17.19
N PHE A 242 -11.92 -3.37 17.83
CA PHE A 242 -11.77 -4.82 18.01
C PHE A 242 -12.94 -5.38 18.82
N GLY A 243 -13.46 -6.52 18.35
CA GLY A 243 -14.56 -7.24 18.96
C GLY A 243 -14.14 -8.16 20.10
N SER A 244 -15.01 -9.14 20.39
CA SER A 244 -14.84 -10.08 21.51
C SER A 244 -13.82 -11.18 21.26
N ALA A 245 -13.34 -11.38 20.04
CA ALA A 245 -12.46 -12.49 19.64
C ALA A 245 -11.17 -12.55 20.44
N ASN A 246 -10.48 -11.42 20.65
CA ASN A 246 -9.25 -11.39 21.43
C ASN A 246 -9.43 -11.92 22.86
N GLY A 247 -10.51 -11.52 23.53
CA GLY A 247 -10.83 -11.99 24.87
C GLY A 247 -11.13 -13.49 24.91
N ALA A 248 -11.99 -13.94 23.99
CA ALA A 248 -12.38 -15.35 23.91
C ALA A 248 -11.18 -16.27 23.64
N VAL A 249 -10.27 -15.87 22.75
CA VAL A 249 -9.05 -16.66 22.47
C VAL A 249 -8.14 -16.73 23.72
N MET A 250 -7.95 -15.61 24.42
CA MET A 250 -7.17 -15.61 25.65
C MET A 250 -7.78 -16.51 26.72
N ASP A 251 -9.11 -16.48 26.90
CA ASP A 251 -9.82 -17.31 27.89
C ASP A 251 -9.64 -18.80 27.56
N ARG A 252 -9.76 -19.20 26.27
CA ARG A 252 -9.52 -20.59 25.85
C ARG A 252 -8.08 -21.03 26.04
N LEU A 253 -7.11 -20.15 25.81
CA LEU A 253 -5.69 -20.46 26.06
C LEU A 253 -5.40 -20.64 27.55
N ILE A 254 -6.07 -19.88 28.44
CA ILE A 254 -5.98 -20.05 29.89
C ILE A 254 -6.56 -21.41 30.29
N GLU A 255 -7.76 -21.75 29.82
CA GLU A 255 -8.41 -23.04 30.07
C GLU A 255 -7.56 -24.23 29.59
N ALA A 256 -6.89 -24.07 28.44
CA ALA A 256 -5.97 -25.10 27.90
C ALA A 256 -4.63 -25.18 28.67
N GLY A 257 -4.35 -24.23 29.56
CA GLY A 257 -3.06 -24.13 30.24
C GLY A 257 -1.89 -23.69 29.36
N ASN A 258 -2.19 -23.12 28.16
CA ASN A 258 -1.21 -22.73 27.17
C ASN A 258 -0.98 -21.21 27.04
N LEU A 259 -1.67 -20.38 27.81
CA LEU A 259 -1.28 -18.99 27.99
C LEU A 259 -0.11 -18.91 28.99
N LEU A 260 1.00 -18.28 28.60
CA LEU A 260 2.16 -18.09 29.47
C LEU A 260 2.13 -16.73 30.18
N ALA A 261 1.82 -15.69 29.39
CA ALA A 261 1.74 -14.31 29.88
C ALA A 261 0.83 -13.46 28.99
N ARG A 262 0.39 -12.31 29.52
CA ARG A 262 -0.31 -11.27 28.76
C ARG A 262 0.19 -9.89 29.10
N GLY A 263 0.08 -8.97 28.15
CA GLY A 263 0.47 -7.57 28.32
C GLY A 263 -0.27 -6.64 27.38
N ARG A 264 0.29 -5.46 27.20
CA ARG A 264 -0.16 -4.46 26.21
C ARG A 264 1.06 -3.82 25.58
N LEU A 265 0.96 -3.50 24.29
CA LEU A 265 2.00 -2.80 23.53
C LEU A 265 1.36 -1.61 22.82
N GLU A 266 1.95 -0.44 22.99
CA GLU A 266 1.68 0.73 22.17
C GLU A 266 2.65 0.73 21.00
N HIS A 267 2.13 0.70 19.78
CA HIS A 267 2.92 0.60 18.56
C HIS A 267 2.20 1.26 17.38
N SER A 268 2.95 1.53 16.34
CA SER A 268 2.41 1.99 15.06
C SER A 268 1.59 0.86 14.40
N TYR A 269 0.30 1.11 14.14
CA TYR A 269 -0.64 0.12 13.61
C TYR A 269 -1.34 0.66 12.35
N PRO A 270 -1.59 -0.16 11.33
CA PRO A 270 -2.25 0.26 10.11
C PRO A 270 -3.72 0.63 10.34
N HIS A 271 -4.10 1.78 9.80
CA HIS A 271 -5.46 2.32 9.84
C HIS A 271 -5.90 2.71 8.43
N SER A 272 -7.19 2.62 8.14
CA SER A 272 -7.75 3.15 6.90
C SER A 272 -7.59 4.66 6.83
N TRP A 273 -7.09 5.16 5.71
CA TRP A 273 -6.91 6.59 5.46
C TRP A 273 -8.23 7.39 5.51
N ARG A 274 -9.35 6.73 5.21
CA ARG A 274 -10.68 7.35 5.15
C ARG A 274 -11.42 7.30 6.48
N SER A 275 -11.61 6.11 7.03
CA SER A 275 -12.36 5.92 8.28
C SER A 275 -11.55 6.20 9.53
N LYS A 276 -10.20 6.18 9.43
CA LYS A 276 -9.26 6.23 10.56
C LYS A 276 -9.44 5.08 11.56
N ALA A 277 -10.14 4.02 11.16
CA ALA A 277 -10.30 2.81 11.95
C ALA A 277 -9.11 1.85 11.71
N PRO A 278 -8.71 1.04 12.71
CA PRO A 278 -7.72 0.01 12.53
C PRO A 278 -8.20 -1.01 11.48
N VAL A 279 -7.26 -1.56 10.73
CA VAL A 279 -7.53 -2.58 9.72
C VAL A 279 -7.08 -3.94 10.19
N ILE A 280 -7.66 -5.01 9.64
CA ILE A 280 -7.20 -6.39 9.84
C ILE A 280 -6.76 -6.99 8.51
N PHE A 281 -5.75 -7.86 8.56
CA PHE A 281 -5.33 -8.64 7.41
C PHE A 281 -6.13 -9.95 7.38
N ARG A 282 -6.75 -10.26 6.26
CA ARG A 282 -7.44 -11.54 6.05
C ARG A 282 -7.31 -12.02 4.62
N ASN A 283 -7.40 -13.32 4.44
CA ASN A 283 -7.50 -13.93 3.13
C ASN A 283 -8.85 -13.59 2.47
N THR A 284 -8.82 -13.12 1.21
CA THR A 284 -10.03 -12.81 0.44
C THR A 284 -9.73 -12.86 -1.06
N PRO A 285 -10.61 -13.46 -1.89
CA PRO A 285 -10.44 -13.42 -3.34
C PRO A 285 -10.50 -11.97 -3.83
N GLN A 286 -9.54 -11.60 -4.68
CA GLN A 286 -9.41 -10.27 -5.24
C GLN A 286 -8.85 -10.33 -6.67
N TRP A 287 -8.97 -9.22 -7.40
CA TRP A 287 -8.46 -9.07 -8.76
C TRP A 287 -7.21 -8.23 -8.79
N PHE A 288 -6.20 -8.72 -9.52
CA PHE A 288 -4.89 -8.08 -9.64
C PHE A 288 -4.48 -7.90 -11.08
N ILE A 289 -3.77 -6.82 -11.34
CA ILE A 289 -2.93 -6.68 -12.53
C ILE A 289 -1.54 -7.16 -12.15
N ARG A 290 -1.08 -8.22 -12.84
CA ARG A 290 0.22 -8.84 -12.56
C ARG A 290 1.35 -7.98 -13.10
N MET A 291 2.36 -7.73 -12.25
CA MET A 291 3.51 -6.92 -12.61
C MET A 291 4.60 -7.72 -13.35
N ASP A 292 4.79 -8.98 -12.96
CA ASP A 292 5.96 -9.79 -13.35
C ASP A 292 5.60 -10.97 -14.25
N GLN A 293 4.34 -11.11 -14.66
CA GLN A 293 3.96 -12.14 -15.64
C GLN A 293 4.21 -11.62 -17.05
N PRO A 294 4.95 -12.38 -17.89
CA PRO A 294 5.14 -11.99 -19.29
C PRO A 294 3.81 -11.91 -20.05
N VAL A 295 3.64 -10.86 -20.82
CA VAL A 295 2.55 -10.69 -21.79
C VAL A 295 2.96 -11.17 -23.18
N GLU A 296 2.05 -11.15 -24.15
CA GLU A 296 2.39 -11.39 -25.56
C GLU A 296 3.55 -10.50 -25.98
N GLY A 297 4.67 -11.10 -26.41
CA GLY A 297 5.92 -10.39 -26.73
C GLY A 297 7.05 -10.58 -25.69
N GLY A 298 6.79 -11.25 -24.56
CA GLY A 298 7.80 -11.71 -23.60
C GLY A 298 8.27 -10.67 -22.56
N SER A 299 7.81 -9.42 -22.63
CA SER A 299 8.08 -8.41 -21.60
C SER A 299 7.03 -8.46 -20.50
N THR A 300 7.41 -8.11 -19.27
CA THR A 300 6.49 -7.91 -18.17
C THR A 300 5.92 -6.49 -18.17
N LEU A 301 4.83 -6.26 -17.44
CA LEU A 301 4.33 -4.90 -17.22
C LEU A 301 5.37 -4.03 -16.53
N ARG A 302 6.09 -4.59 -15.56
CA ARG A 302 7.19 -3.91 -14.86
C ARG A 302 8.30 -3.50 -15.81
N ASP A 303 8.78 -4.40 -16.67
CA ASP A 303 9.84 -4.10 -17.64
C ASP A 303 9.42 -2.95 -18.59
N THR A 304 8.19 -3.01 -19.10
CA THR A 304 7.64 -2.00 -20.00
C THR A 304 7.49 -0.64 -19.30
N ALA A 305 7.02 -0.63 -18.05
CA ALA A 305 6.90 0.60 -17.27
C ALA A 305 8.27 1.21 -16.94
N LEU A 306 9.26 0.40 -16.56
CA LEU A 306 10.63 0.87 -16.31
C LEU A 306 11.29 1.42 -17.55
N ALA A 307 11.13 0.77 -18.70
CA ALA A 307 11.60 1.29 -19.98
C ALA A 307 10.92 2.60 -20.37
N SER A 308 9.62 2.73 -20.07
CA SER A 308 8.86 3.95 -20.28
C SER A 308 9.33 5.11 -19.39
N ILE A 309 9.68 4.84 -18.13
CA ILE A 309 10.29 5.82 -17.22
C ILE A 309 11.63 6.30 -17.79
N ASP A 310 12.44 5.38 -18.34
CA ASP A 310 13.74 5.75 -18.92
C ASP A 310 13.62 6.66 -20.14
N ALA A 311 12.54 6.52 -20.90
CA ALA A 311 12.23 7.34 -22.07
C ALA A 311 11.49 8.65 -21.78
N THR A 312 11.13 8.92 -20.51
CA THR A 312 10.37 10.10 -20.08
C THR A 312 11.28 11.17 -19.51
N ASP A 313 11.03 12.44 -19.84
CA ASP A 313 11.72 13.60 -19.25
C ASP A 313 11.07 13.98 -17.91
N PHE A 314 11.87 14.14 -16.85
CA PHE A 314 11.40 14.52 -15.51
C PHE A 314 11.93 15.88 -15.06
N HIS A 315 11.03 16.72 -14.57
CA HIS A 315 11.32 18.04 -14.02
C HIS A 315 10.70 18.17 -12.60
N PRO A 316 11.52 18.21 -11.53
CA PRO A 316 12.98 18.01 -11.48
C PRO A 316 13.40 16.57 -11.80
N ALA A 317 14.64 16.38 -12.23
CA ALA A 317 15.18 15.05 -12.60
C ALA A 317 15.11 14.01 -11.48
N ALA A 318 15.10 14.41 -10.21
CA ALA A 318 14.94 13.53 -9.05
C ALA A 318 13.62 12.74 -9.06
N GLY A 319 12.57 13.26 -9.71
CA GLY A 319 11.29 12.59 -9.88
C GLY A 319 11.40 11.24 -10.58
N LYS A 320 12.36 11.11 -11.52
CA LYS A 320 12.63 9.84 -12.23
C LYS A 320 13.03 8.72 -11.27
N ASN A 321 13.98 8.98 -10.38
CA ASN A 321 14.45 7.97 -9.42
C ASN A 321 13.34 7.59 -8.44
N ARG A 322 12.52 8.54 -8.05
CA ARG A 322 11.41 8.31 -7.12
C ARG A 322 10.36 7.36 -7.72
N ILE A 323 9.85 7.64 -8.92
CA ILE A 323 8.84 6.76 -9.56
C ILE A 323 9.45 5.41 -9.94
N ARG A 324 10.72 5.39 -10.37
CA ARG A 324 11.44 4.16 -10.71
C ARG A 324 11.51 3.21 -9.52
N SER A 325 11.99 3.68 -8.38
CA SER A 325 12.06 2.90 -7.14
C SER A 325 10.69 2.35 -6.71
N MET A 326 9.63 3.16 -6.85
CA MET A 326 8.27 2.73 -6.55
C MET A 326 7.76 1.63 -7.49
N VAL A 327 8.11 1.69 -8.78
CA VAL A 327 7.71 0.67 -9.78
C VAL A 327 8.56 -0.60 -9.61
N GLU A 328 9.87 -0.49 -9.34
CA GLU A 328 10.77 -1.63 -9.10
C GLU A 328 10.30 -2.49 -7.92
N GLY A 329 9.89 -1.88 -6.83
CA GLY A 329 9.42 -2.58 -5.63
C GLY A 329 7.91 -2.83 -5.57
N ARG A 330 7.15 -2.47 -6.63
CA ARG A 330 5.69 -2.57 -6.58
C ARG A 330 5.22 -4.02 -6.62
N PRO A 331 4.36 -4.47 -5.69
CA PRO A 331 3.64 -5.74 -5.83
C PRO A 331 2.60 -5.67 -6.97
N ASP A 332 1.98 -6.82 -7.27
CA ASP A 332 0.84 -6.87 -8.19
C ASP A 332 -0.25 -5.87 -7.77
N TRP A 333 -0.86 -5.21 -8.73
CA TRP A 333 -1.79 -4.12 -8.45
C TRP A 333 -3.18 -4.65 -8.15
N LEU A 334 -3.60 -4.55 -6.90
CA LEU A 334 -4.96 -4.85 -6.45
C LEU A 334 -5.94 -3.80 -7.00
N ILE A 335 -6.83 -4.23 -7.92
CA ILE A 335 -7.77 -3.32 -8.61
C ILE A 335 -9.21 -3.44 -8.13
N SER A 336 -9.60 -4.51 -7.43
CA SER A 336 -10.98 -4.72 -7.00
C SER A 336 -11.30 -4.05 -5.66
N ARG A 337 -12.51 -3.51 -5.56
CA ARG A 337 -13.07 -2.93 -4.34
C ARG A 337 -14.50 -3.40 -4.15
N GLN A 338 -14.87 -3.70 -2.91
CA GLN A 338 -16.21 -4.11 -2.50
C GLN A 338 -16.96 -2.88 -1.96
N ARG A 339 -17.34 -1.98 -2.86
CA ARG A 339 -18.08 -0.75 -2.52
C ARG A 339 -19.36 -0.63 -3.35
N ALA A 340 -20.34 0.07 -2.81
CA ALA A 340 -21.66 0.22 -3.43
C ALA A 340 -21.67 1.13 -4.65
N TRP A 341 -20.61 1.94 -4.88
CA TRP A 341 -20.56 2.89 -5.98
C TRP A 341 -19.14 3.01 -6.55
N GLY A 342 -19.03 2.94 -7.85
CA GLY A 342 -17.80 3.06 -8.63
C GLY A 342 -17.94 2.41 -10.00
N THR A 343 -16.89 2.50 -10.81
CA THR A 343 -16.82 1.83 -12.13
C THR A 343 -16.76 0.32 -11.92
N PRO A 344 -17.67 -0.47 -12.52
CA PRO A 344 -17.67 -1.92 -12.34
C PRO A 344 -16.43 -2.58 -12.95
N LEU A 345 -15.94 -3.62 -12.28
CA LEU A 345 -15.01 -4.56 -12.88
C LEU A 345 -15.82 -5.54 -13.75
N ALA A 346 -16.22 -5.06 -14.93
CA ALA A 346 -17.20 -5.72 -15.79
C ALA A 346 -16.62 -6.97 -16.48
N MET A 347 -16.63 -8.11 -15.79
CA MET A 347 -16.22 -9.40 -16.32
C MET A 347 -17.05 -10.55 -15.74
N PHE A 348 -17.04 -11.68 -16.43
CA PHE A 348 -17.60 -12.93 -15.97
C PHE A 348 -16.48 -13.93 -15.64
N ILE A 349 -16.74 -14.80 -14.65
CA ILE A 349 -15.88 -15.92 -14.27
C ILE A 349 -16.53 -17.21 -14.73
N ASP A 350 -15.79 -18.05 -15.40
CA ASP A 350 -16.19 -19.44 -15.67
C ASP A 350 -16.14 -20.23 -14.35
N LYS A 351 -17.28 -20.72 -13.89
CA LYS A 351 -17.42 -21.46 -12.62
C LYS A 351 -16.66 -22.78 -12.59
N ALA A 352 -16.42 -23.39 -13.77
CA ALA A 352 -15.71 -24.68 -13.86
C ALA A 352 -14.19 -24.49 -13.71
N THR A 353 -13.66 -23.39 -14.21
CA THR A 353 -12.20 -23.12 -14.24
C THR A 353 -11.75 -22.07 -13.23
N GLY A 354 -12.67 -21.23 -12.71
CA GLY A 354 -12.37 -20.08 -11.89
C GLY A 354 -11.63 -18.95 -12.65
N GLN A 355 -11.56 -19.02 -13.98
CA GLN A 355 -10.84 -18.05 -14.81
C GLN A 355 -11.78 -17.03 -15.43
N PRO A 356 -11.30 -15.81 -15.72
CA PRO A 356 -12.07 -14.80 -16.45
C PRO A 356 -12.51 -15.33 -17.82
N LEU A 357 -13.77 -15.08 -18.18
CA LEU A 357 -14.25 -15.29 -19.55
C LEU A 357 -13.59 -14.24 -20.46
N VAL A 358 -12.88 -14.73 -21.47
CA VAL A 358 -12.28 -13.92 -22.53
C VAL A 358 -13.05 -14.16 -23.82
N ASP A 359 -13.99 -13.27 -24.15
CA ASP A 359 -14.86 -13.38 -25.33
C ASP A 359 -15.13 -11.97 -25.88
N ALA A 360 -14.67 -11.73 -27.11
CA ALA A 360 -14.78 -10.42 -27.76
C ALA A 360 -16.23 -9.97 -28.00
N ASP A 361 -17.15 -10.90 -28.22
CA ASP A 361 -18.56 -10.57 -28.44
C ASP A 361 -19.25 -10.19 -27.11
N VAL A 362 -18.86 -10.84 -26.00
CA VAL A 362 -19.30 -10.46 -24.65
C VAL A 362 -18.77 -9.07 -24.31
N ASP A 363 -17.49 -8.82 -24.52
CA ASP A 363 -16.88 -7.51 -24.29
C ASP A 363 -17.56 -6.40 -25.11
N ALA A 364 -17.84 -6.66 -26.39
CA ALA A 364 -18.53 -5.71 -27.23
C ALA A 364 -19.96 -5.39 -26.75
N ARG A 365 -20.70 -6.41 -26.26
CA ARG A 365 -22.03 -6.21 -25.68
C ARG A 365 -21.97 -5.39 -24.38
N ILE A 366 -21.00 -5.66 -23.52
CA ILE A 366 -20.77 -4.89 -22.29
C ILE A 366 -20.47 -3.42 -22.64
N VAL A 367 -19.50 -3.18 -23.51
CA VAL A 367 -19.13 -1.82 -23.94
C VAL A 367 -20.31 -1.07 -24.52
N LYS A 368 -21.09 -1.72 -25.39
CA LYS A 368 -22.30 -1.13 -25.98
C LYS A 368 -23.33 -0.77 -24.92
N ALA A 369 -23.65 -1.68 -24.00
CA ALA A 369 -24.64 -1.45 -22.97
C ALA A 369 -24.22 -0.29 -22.04
N VAL A 370 -22.95 -0.24 -21.65
CA VAL A 370 -22.40 0.86 -20.83
C VAL A 370 -22.43 2.19 -21.59
N ALA A 371 -22.11 2.22 -22.89
CA ALA A 371 -22.17 3.42 -23.70
C ALA A 371 -23.61 3.98 -23.84
N GLU A 372 -24.61 3.09 -23.94
CA GLU A 372 -26.02 3.47 -24.11
C GLU A 372 -26.72 3.83 -22.78
N HIS A 373 -26.35 3.19 -21.67
CA HIS A 373 -27.12 3.24 -20.42
C HIS A 373 -26.30 3.67 -19.19
N GLY A 374 -24.97 3.85 -19.35
CA GLY A 374 -24.05 4.12 -18.24
C GLY A 374 -23.61 2.86 -17.49
N ALA A 375 -22.64 3.01 -16.57
CA ALA A 375 -22.00 1.90 -15.89
C ALA A 375 -22.94 1.08 -14.98
N ASP A 376 -24.01 1.69 -14.44
CA ASP A 376 -24.98 1.03 -13.56
C ASP A 376 -25.72 -0.12 -14.25
N ILE A 377 -25.76 -0.14 -15.59
CA ILE A 377 -26.36 -1.24 -16.35
C ILE A 377 -25.72 -2.60 -16.01
N TRP A 378 -24.45 -2.61 -15.67
CA TRP A 378 -23.76 -3.82 -15.26
C TRP A 378 -24.42 -4.51 -14.07
N PHE A 379 -24.89 -3.74 -13.10
CA PHE A 379 -25.52 -4.24 -11.88
C PHE A 379 -27.02 -4.51 -12.03
N THR A 380 -27.69 -3.90 -13.01
CA THR A 380 -29.16 -3.91 -13.12
C THR A 380 -29.67 -4.80 -14.22
N ALA A 381 -28.91 -5.04 -15.28
CA ALA A 381 -29.32 -5.90 -16.39
C ALA A 381 -29.09 -7.39 -16.09
N PRO A 382 -29.93 -8.28 -16.65
CA PRO A 382 -29.71 -9.71 -16.55
C PRO A 382 -28.41 -10.14 -17.25
N ASP A 383 -27.77 -11.20 -16.75
CA ASP A 383 -26.52 -11.71 -17.29
C ASP A 383 -26.60 -12.13 -18.76
N SER A 384 -27.78 -12.65 -19.17
CA SER A 384 -28.07 -13.02 -20.57
C SER A 384 -27.89 -11.88 -21.58
N ASP A 385 -28.11 -10.65 -21.18
CA ASP A 385 -27.97 -9.49 -22.08
C ASP A 385 -26.50 -9.27 -22.49
N PHE A 386 -25.58 -9.66 -21.63
CA PHE A 386 -24.14 -9.59 -21.90
C PHE A 386 -23.59 -10.89 -22.49
N LEU A 387 -24.02 -12.06 -21.95
CA LEU A 387 -23.52 -13.37 -22.36
C LEU A 387 -24.05 -13.81 -23.72
N GLY A 388 -25.23 -13.32 -24.15
CA GLY A 388 -25.85 -13.69 -25.41
C GLY A 388 -26.25 -15.17 -25.43
N ASP A 389 -25.69 -15.94 -26.38
CA ASP A 389 -26.02 -17.36 -26.55
C ASP A 389 -25.29 -18.30 -25.56
N LEU A 390 -24.39 -17.76 -24.72
CA LEU A 390 -23.69 -18.56 -23.69
C LEU A 390 -24.66 -18.92 -22.55
N ASP A 391 -24.50 -20.15 -21.99
CA ASP A 391 -25.28 -20.58 -20.84
C ASP A 391 -24.88 -19.82 -19.58
N ALA A 392 -25.71 -18.88 -19.18
CA ALA A 392 -25.45 -18.02 -18.01
C ALA A 392 -25.25 -18.83 -16.70
N SER A 393 -25.75 -20.07 -16.61
CA SER A 393 -25.55 -20.88 -15.41
C SER A 393 -24.09 -21.30 -15.18
N GLY A 394 -23.28 -21.33 -16.26
CA GLY A 394 -21.86 -21.66 -16.23
C GLY A 394 -20.96 -20.52 -15.80
N TYR A 395 -21.48 -19.31 -15.70
CA TYR A 395 -20.68 -18.10 -15.39
C TYR A 395 -21.17 -17.40 -14.14
N GLU A 396 -20.27 -16.65 -13.53
CA GLU A 396 -20.53 -15.78 -12.39
C GLU A 396 -20.13 -14.33 -12.73
N LYS A 397 -21.04 -13.40 -12.54
CA LYS A 397 -20.80 -11.97 -12.76
C LYS A 397 -19.97 -11.40 -11.60
N VAL A 398 -18.86 -10.73 -11.91
CA VAL A 398 -18.10 -9.98 -10.91
C VAL A 398 -18.87 -8.72 -10.53
N THR A 399 -19.08 -8.51 -9.25
CA THR A 399 -19.81 -7.33 -8.72
C THR A 399 -18.90 -6.31 -8.06
N ASP A 400 -17.59 -6.56 -8.02
CA ASP A 400 -16.60 -5.61 -7.54
C ASP A 400 -16.53 -4.38 -8.44
N ILE A 401 -16.09 -3.28 -7.87
CA ILE A 401 -15.77 -2.05 -8.61
C ILE A 401 -14.25 -1.87 -8.71
N LEU A 402 -13.84 -1.04 -9.64
CA LEU A 402 -12.44 -0.70 -9.82
C LEU A 402 -11.90 0.22 -8.71
N ASP A 403 -10.63 0.11 -8.42
CA ASP A 403 -9.87 1.09 -7.65
C ASP A 403 -9.93 2.45 -8.33
N VAL A 404 -10.21 3.50 -7.57
CA VAL A 404 -10.30 4.88 -8.08
C VAL A 404 -9.00 5.35 -8.75
N TRP A 405 -7.85 4.79 -8.37
CA TRP A 405 -6.59 5.07 -9.07
C TRP A 405 -6.53 4.47 -10.46
N PHE A 406 -7.25 3.38 -10.72
CA PHE A 406 -7.45 2.85 -12.06
C PHE A 406 -8.32 3.81 -12.88
N ASP A 407 -9.46 4.27 -12.33
CA ASP A 407 -10.31 5.25 -13.01
C ASP A 407 -9.53 6.51 -13.39
N SER A 408 -8.73 7.04 -12.46
CA SER A 408 -7.91 8.24 -12.72
C SER A 408 -6.77 7.97 -13.69
N GLY A 409 -6.17 6.79 -13.62
CA GLY A 409 -5.09 6.35 -14.51
C GLY A 409 -5.52 6.30 -15.96
N SER A 410 -6.76 5.86 -16.23
CA SER A 410 -7.34 5.73 -17.58
C SER A 410 -7.67 7.07 -18.27
N THR A 411 -7.52 8.20 -17.59
CA THR A 411 -7.84 9.54 -18.11
C THR A 411 -7.24 9.80 -19.49
N HIS A 412 -6.00 9.37 -19.71
CA HIS A 412 -5.33 9.52 -21.00
C HIS A 412 -6.05 8.81 -22.16
N ALA A 413 -6.78 7.74 -21.88
CA ALA A 413 -7.45 6.94 -22.89
C ALA A 413 -8.69 7.63 -23.45
N PHE A 414 -9.48 8.32 -22.61
CA PHE A 414 -10.70 8.98 -23.06
C PHE A 414 -10.56 10.48 -23.33
N THR A 415 -9.43 11.11 -22.91
CA THR A 415 -9.21 12.54 -23.18
C THR A 415 -8.24 12.80 -24.33
N LEU A 416 -7.25 11.94 -24.55
CA LEU A 416 -6.16 12.20 -25.49
C LEU A 416 -6.16 11.27 -26.71
N ASP A 417 -6.78 10.08 -26.61
CA ASP A 417 -6.81 9.14 -27.72
C ASP A 417 -7.79 9.63 -28.81
N PRO A 418 -7.31 9.86 -30.05
CA PRO A 418 -8.17 10.30 -31.16
C PRO A 418 -9.32 9.36 -31.50
N HIS A 419 -9.18 8.05 -31.17
CA HIS A 419 -10.22 7.06 -31.46
C HIS A 419 -11.33 7.02 -30.38
N THR A 420 -11.06 7.50 -29.18
CA THR A 420 -12.04 7.57 -28.08
C THR A 420 -12.58 8.98 -27.88
N ALA A 421 -11.86 10.00 -28.33
CA ALA A 421 -12.23 11.41 -28.22
C ALA A 421 -13.42 11.82 -29.12
N GLU A 422 -13.98 10.90 -29.89
CA GLU A 422 -15.15 11.16 -30.75
C GLU A 422 -16.40 11.66 -30.00
N HIS A 423 -16.43 11.48 -28.68
CA HIS A 423 -17.57 11.82 -27.85
C HIS A 423 -17.34 12.91 -26.79
N GLY A 424 -16.13 13.46 -26.64
CA GLY A 424 -15.84 14.31 -25.48
C GLY A 424 -15.19 15.68 -25.74
N TYR A 425 -14.41 15.85 -26.78
CA TYR A 425 -13.67 17.10 -26.99
C TYR A 425 -13.76 17.60 -28.43
N SER A 426 -14.79 18.37 -28.70
CA SER A 426 -14.93 19.16 -29.93
C SER A 426 -14.20 20.52 -29.79
N GLY A 427 -12.91 20.51 -29.48
CA GLY A 427 -12.09 21.71 -29.51
C GLY A 427 -11.35 21.81 -30.85
N ASP A 428 -11.01 23.02 -31.26
CA ASP A 428 -10.23 23.33 -32.49
C ASP A 428 -8.79 22.73 -32.47
N ARG A 429 -8.43 21.94 -31.48
CA ARG A 429 -7.14 21.26 -31.37
C ARG A 429 -7.34 19.75 -31.46
N PRO A 430 -6.68 19.07 -32.40
CA PRO A 430 -6.71 17.61 -32.43
C PRO A 430 -6.11 17.07 -31.14
N SER A 431 -6.85 16.20 -30.44
CA SER A 431 -6.31 15.41 -29.35
C SER A 431 -5.18 14.54 -29.87
N HIS A 432 -4.10 14.42 -29.12
CA HIS A 432 -2.99 13.55 -29.47
C HIS A 432 -2.49 12.79 -28.23
N TRP A 433 -2.25 11.55 -28.41
CA TRP A 433 -1.66 10.66 -27.43
C TRP A 433 -0.21 10.32 -27.85
N PRO A 434 0.76 10.31 -26.95
CA PRO A 434 0.73 10.64 -25.52
C PRO A 434 0.68 12.16 -25.27
N ALA A 435 0.36 12.55 -24.03
CA ALA A 435 0.45 13.93 -23.57
C ALA A 435 1.89 14.47 -23.69
N ASP A 436 2.04 15.75 -23.98
CA ASP A 436 3.35 16.38 -23.98
C ASP A 436 3.89 16.54 -22.56
N LEU A 437 3.02 16.86 -21.58
CA LEU A 437 3.39 17.09 -20.20
C LEU A 437 2.29 16.63 -19.25
N TYR A 438 2.65 15.83 -18.23
CA TYR A 438 1.87 15.63 -17.01
C TYR A 438 2.41 16.54 -15.91
N LEU A 439 1.51 17.26 -15.23
CA LEU A 439 1.86 18.24 -14.21
C LEU A 439 1.00 18.05 -12.98
N GLU A 440 1.62 17.70 -11.86
CA GLU A 440 0.98 17.53 -10.55
C GLU A 440 1.99 17.63 -9.39
N GLY A 441 1.48 17.50 -8.17
CA GLY A 441 2.27 17.45 -6.95
C GLY A 441 3.13 16.18 -6.81
N SER A 442 4.10 16.26 -5.92
CA SER A 442 5.07 15.19 -5.69
C SER A 442 4.47 13.90 -5.10
N ASP A 443 3.29 13.95 -4.49
CA ASP A 443 2.52 12.80 -4.01
C ASP A 443 2.03 11.91 -5.17
N GLN A 444 1.82 12.48 -6.36
CA GLN A 444 1.31 11.76 -7.52
C GLN A 444 2.29 10.78 -8.15
N HIS A 445 3.53 10.71 -7.70
CA HIS A 445 4.43 9.60 -8.05
C HIS A 445 3.90 8.24 -7.53
N ARG A 446 3.15 8.23 -6.42
CA ARG A 446 2.45 7.05 -5.90
C ARG A 446 0.98 6.99 -6.31
N GLY A 447 0.44 8.02 -6.93
CA GLY A 447 -0.93 8.13 -7.40
C GLY A 447 -1.04 8.14 -8.91
N TRP A 448 -1.56 9.24 -9.46
CA TRP A 448 -1.93 9.37 -10.88
C TRP A 448 -0.79 9.15 -11.88
N PHE A 449 0.42 9.61 -11.61
CA PHE A 449 1.55 9.36 -12.52
C PHE A 449 1.82 7.86 -12.65
N GLN A 450 1.77 7.12 -11.54
CA GLN A 450 2.06 5.69 -11.54
C GLN A 450 0.92 4.88 -12.15
N SER A 451 -0.35 5.16 -11.81
CA SER A 451 -1.49 4.44 -12.39
C SER A 451 -1.60 4.66 -13.89
N SER A 452 -1.48 5.92 -14.37
CA SER A 452 -1.43 6.22 -15.80
C SER A 452 -0.27 5.56 -16.53
N LEU A 453 0.92 5.54 -15.91
CA LEU A 453 2.09 4.85 -16.47
C LEU A 453 1.83 3.37 -16.67
N LEU A 454 1.31 2.69 -15.64
CA LEU A 454 1.04 1.25 -15.70
C LEU A 454 -0.03 0.92 -16.74
N GLU A 455 -1.11 1.69 -16.80
CA GLU A 455 -2.15 1.48 -17.79
C GLU A 455 -1.68 1.77 -19.23
N GLY A 456 -0.96 2.87 -19.44
CA GLY A 456 -0.36 3.17 -20.75
C GLY A 456 0.65 2.10 -21.18
N SER A 457 1.48 1.62 -20.24
CA SER A 457 2.45 0.54 -20.50
C SER A 457 1.76 -0.78 -20.82
N GLY A 458 0.71 -1.14 -20.07
CA GLY A 458 -0.03 -2.38 -20.27
C GLY A 458 -0.92 -2.40 -21.52
N THR A 459 -1.48 -1.26 -21.91
CA THR A 459 -2.44 -1.17 -23.04
C THR A 459 -1.83 -0.70 -24.36
N ARG A 460 -0.73 0.05 -24.30
CA ARG A 460 -0.10 0.70 -25.46
C ARG A 460 1.43 0.53 -25.52
N GLY A 461 2.02 -0.23 -24.61
CA GLY A 461 3.46 -0.54 -24.57
C GLY A 461 4.37 0.63 -24.24
N ARG A 462 3.84 1.76 -23.71
CA ARG A 462 4.62 2.96 -23.36
C ARG A 462 3.85 3.88 -22.42
N ALA A 463 4.58 4.82 -21.78
CA ALA A 463 3.95 5.86 -20.96
C ALA A 463 2.97 6.73 -21.78
N PRO A 464 1.86 7.19 -21.16
CA PRO A 464 0.90 8.09 -21.79
C PRO A 464 1.35 9.56 -21.80
N PHE A 465 2.57 9.84 -21.44
CA PHE A 465 3.18 11.16 -21.38
C PHE A 465 4.63 11.14 -21.87
N LYS A 466 5.11 12.28 -22.41
CA LYS A 466 6.50 12.48 -22.84
C LYS A 466 7.36 13.06 -21.72
N ALA A 467 6.76 13.94 -20.90
CA ALA A 467 7.42 14.58 -19.79
C ALA A 467 6.51 14.65 -18.55
N VAL A 468 7.15 14.70 -17.38
CA VAL A 468 6.49 14.89 -16.07
C VAL A 468 7.11 16.08 -15.38
N LEU A 469 6.29 17.07 -15.00
CA LEU A 469 6.68 18.17 -14.15
C LEU A 469 6.04 18.00 -12.78
N THR A 470 6.86 18.00 -11.74
CA THR A 470 6.42 17.79 -10.36
C THR A 470 6.66 19.03 -9.52
N HIS A 471 5.64 19.45 -8.77
CA HIS A 471 5.76 20.55 -7.81
C HIS A 471 5.58 20.08 -6.36
N GLY A 472 6.07 20.90 -5.42
CA GLY A 472 5.83 20.74 -3.98
C GLY A 472 4.42 21.16 -3.56
N PHE A 473 4.13 21.05 -2.27
CA PHE A 473 2.86 21.47 -1.70
C PHE A 473 2.82 22.99 -1.45
N THR A 474 1.62 23.55 -1.49
CA THR A 474 1.39 24.92 -1.06
C THR A 474 1.07 24.94 0.44
N LEU A 475 1.93 25.61 1.22
CA LEU A 475 1.86 25.75 2.67
C LEU A 475 1.42 27.18 3.03
N ASP A 476 0.99 27.39 4.26
CA ASP A 476 0.72 28.73 4.78
C ASP A 476 2.00 29.55 5.00
N GLU A 477 1.89 30.79 5.46
CA GLU A 477 3.05 31.67 5.73
C GLU A 477 4.06 31.06 6.71
N ASN A 478 3.60 30.21 7.63
CA ASN A 478 4.43 29.59 8.66
C ASN A 478 5.07 28.26 8.18
N GLY A 479 4.69 27.78 6.99
CA GLY A 479 5.13 26.50 6.45
C GLY A 479 4.30 25.32 6.95
N GLU A 480 3.07 25.57 7.42
CA GLU A 480 2.16 24.53 7.84
C GLU A 480 1.17 24.13 6.72
N LYS A 481 0.79 22.84 6.69
CA LYS A 481 -0.23 22.35 5.78
C LYS A 481 -1.54 23.09 5.99
N MET A 482 -2.08 23.65 4.90
CA MET A 482 -3.37 24.36 4.92
C MET A 482 -4.53 23.37 5.10
N SER A 483 -5.46 23.70 5.99
CA SER A 483 -6.70 22.96 6.17
C SER A 483 -7.85 23.86 6.61
N LYS A 484 -9.08 23.51 6.22
CA LYS A 484 -10.28 24.23 6.66
C LYS A 484 -10.45 24.21 8.17
N SER A 485 -10.07 23.11 8.82
CA SER A 485 -10.15 22.96 10.28
C SER A 485 -9.20 23.87 11.05
N LYS A 486 -8.01 24.19 10.47
CA LYS A 486 -7.06 25.14 11.06
C LYS A 486 -7.38 26.59 10.72
N GLY A 487 -8.24 26.84 9.73
CA GLY A 487 -8.57 28.20 9.28
C GLY A 487 -7.41 28.95 8.60
N ASN A 488 -6.36 28.25 8.18
CA ASN A 488 -5.15 28.82 7.56
C ASN A 488 -5.13 28.68 6.02
N THR A 489 -6.29 28.42 5.41
CA THR A 489 -6.39 28.31 3.95
C THR A 489 -6.39 29.68 3.28
N VAL A 490 -5.63 29.81 2.20
CA VAL A 490 -5.67 30.97 1.29
C VAL A 490 -6.56 30.61 0.11
N ASP A 491 -7.71 31.30 0.00
CA ASP A 491 -8.62 31.11 -1.12
C ASP A 491 -8.16 31.91 -2.35
N PRO A 492 -7.86 31.27 -3.49
CA PRO A 492 -7.47 31.94 -4.72
C PRO A 492 -8.48 33.01 -5.19
N ALA A 493 -9.78 32.77 -5.01
CA ALA A 493 -10.82 33.74 -5.42
C ALA A 493 -10.71 35.04 -4.61
N SER A 494 -10.35 34.98 -3.34
CA SER A 494 -10.15 36.17 -2.50
C SER A 494 -8.93 36.98 -2.96
N VAL A 495 -7.83 36.30 -3.31
CA VAL A 495 -6.61 36.96 -3.83
C VAL A 495 -6.89 37.61 -5.18
N ILE A 496 -7.61 36.92 -6.08
CA ILE A 496 -8.00 37.46 -7.38
C ILE A 496 -8.84 38.73 -7.22
N LYS A 497 -9.79 38.71 -6.29
CA LYS A 497 -10.67 39.86 -6.01
C LYS A 497 -9.88 41.07 -5.45
N GLU A 498 -8.91 40.82 -4.59
CA GLU A 498 -8.12 41.87 -3.94
C GLU A 498 -7.02 42.44 -4.85
N SER A 499 -6.29 41.56 -5.53
CA SER A 499 -5.03 41.90 -6.20
C SER A 499 -4.99 41.56 -7.69
N GLY A 500 -5.93 40.82 -8.20
CA GLY A 500 -6.00 40.34 -9.59
C GLY A 500 -5.33 39.00 -9.83
N ALA A 501 -5.75 38.28 -10.87
CA ALA A 501 -5.25 36.95 -11.21
C ALA A 501 -3.75 36.92 -11.56
N ASP A 502 -3.23 38.02 -12.14
CA ASP A 502 -1.83 38.10 -12.55
C ASP A 502 -0.86 38.07 -11.37
N ILE A 503 -1.32 38.48 -10.18
CA ILE A 503 -0.50 38.37 -8.95
C ILE A 503 -0.28 36.91 -8.57
N LEU A 504 -1.31 36.04 -8.65
CA LEU A 504 -1.14 34.61 -8.42
C LEU A 504 -0.24 33.95 -9.47
N ARG A 505 -0.43 34.29 -10.74
CA ARG A 505 0.39 33.77 -11.85
C ARG A 505 1.86 34.17 -11.66
N LEU A 506 2.12 35.44 -11.30
CA LEU A 506 3.47 35.93 -11.07
C LEU A 506 4.09 35.29 -9.83
N TRP A 507 3.30 35.09 -8.76
CA TRP A 507 3.79 34.40 -7.56
C TRP A 507 4.24 32.97 -7.90
N VAL A 508 3.44 32.20 -8.63
CA VAL A 508 3.80 30.83 -9.08
C VAL A 508 5.09 30.84 -9.90
N ALA A 509 5.29 31.84 -10.76
CA ALA A 509 6.49 31.96 -11.59
C ALA A 509 7.74 32.42 -10.80
N LEU A 510 7.56 33.12 -9.67
CA LEU A 510 8.65 33.63 -8.82
C LEU A 510 9.16 32.62 -7.78
N VAL A 511 8.37 31.61 -7.44
CA VAL A 511 8.76 30.59 -6.45
C VAL A 511 9.47 29.42 -7.11
N ASP A 512 10.33 28.75 -6.37
CA ASP A 512 10.86 27.45 -6.78
C ASP A 512 9.79 26.40 -6.53
N TYR A 513 9.11 26.00 -7.59
CA TYR A 513 8.02 25.04 -7.53
C TYR A 513 8.48 23.60 -7.23
N SER A 514 9.76 23.28 -7.36
CA SER A 514 10.29 21.94 -7.09
C SER A 514 10.24 21.56 -5.62
N ASP A 515 10.20 22.57 -4.74
CA ASP A 515 10.04 22.43 -3.29
C ASP A 515 8.66 22.91 -2.80
N ASP A 516 8.35 22.69 -1.52
CA ASP A 516 7.14 23.20 -0.89
C ASP A 516 7.11 24.72 -0.87
N GLN A 517 6.00 25.29 -1.31
CA GLN A 517 5.83 26.72 -1.54
C GLN A 517 5.01 27.34 -0.42
N ARG A 518 5.44 28.49 0.08
CA ARG A 518 4.65 29.25 1.06
C ARG A 518 3.84 30.34 0.38
N ILE A 519 2.58 30.47 0.82
CA ILE A 519 1.70 31.55 0.40
C ILE A 519 1.09 32.26 1.60
N GLY A 520 0.99 33.58 1.51
CA GLY A 520 0.37 34.39 2.54
C GLY A 520 0.35 35.86 2.17
N LYS A 521 -0.27 36.68 3.01
CA LYS A 521 -0.55 38.07 2.68
C LYS A 521 0.74 38.88 2.44
N GLN A 522 1.76 38.65 3.25
CA GLN A 522 3.03 39.38 3.16
C GLN A 522 3.84 38.95 1.93
N ILE A 523 3.82 37.65 1.60
CA ILE A 523 4.48 37.10 0.41
C ILE A 523 3.83 37.66 -0.87
N LEU A 524 2.50 37.65 -0.93
CA LEU A 524 1.74 38.19 -2.05
C LEU A 524 1.97 39.71 -2.22
N GLN A 525 2.17 40.47 -1.12
CA GLN A 525 2.49 41.87 -1.19
C GLN A 525 3.84 42.12 -1.91
N THR A 526 4.84 41.28 -1.67
CA THR A 526 6.13 41.34 -2.38
C THR A 526 5.95 41.13 -3.88
N THR A 527 5.07 40.17 -4.25
CA THR A 527 4.70 39.92 -5.66
C THR A 527 3.98 41.13 -6.29
N VAL A 528 3.07 41.77 -5.55
CA VAL A 528 2.40 43.00 -5.99
C VAL A 528 3.41 44.13 -6.28
N ASP A 529 4.44 44.26 -5.46
CA ASP A 529 5.47 45.30 -5.65
C ASP A 529 6.35 44.97 -6.87
N ALA A 530 6.69 43.72 -7.13
CA ALA A 530 7.35 43.28 -8.36
C ALA A 530 6.49 43.58 -9.60
N TYR A 531 5.22 43.23 -9.56
CA TYR A 531 4.26 43.47 -10.63
C TYR A 531 4.13 44.98 -10.94
N ARG A 532 4.10 45.85 -9.91
CA ARG A 532 4.05 47.31 -10.13
C ARG A 532 5.26 47.81 -10.91
N LYS A 533 6.46 47.31 -10.64
CA LYS A 533 7.67 47.67 -11.37
C LYS A 533 7.54 47.31 -12.85
N LEU A 534 7.17 46.07 -13.14
CA LEU A 534 6.96 45.62 -14.52
C LEU A 534 5.91 46.46 -15.24
N ARG A 535 4.74 46.64 -14.61
CA ARG A 535 3.65 47.45 -15.18
C ARG A 535 4.05 48.90 -15.42
N ASN A 536 4.77 49.52 -14.50
CA ASN A 536 5.22 50.89 -14.68
C ASN A 536 6.23 51.03 -15.80
N THR A 537 7.14 50.06 -15.97
CA THR A 537 8.10 50.03 -17.07
C THR A 537 7.37 49.88 -18.41
N VAL A 538 6.42 48.95 -18.54
CA VAL A 538 5.61 48.78 -19.76
C VAL A 538 4.81 50.05 -20.04
N ARG A 539 4.21 50.70 -19.04
CA ARG A 539 3.48 51.95 -19.20
C ARG A 539 4.39 53.07 -19.70
N TYR A 540 5.62 53.17 -19.18
CA TYR A 540 6.61 54.13 -19.65
C TYR A 540 6.97 53.89 -21.12
N LEU A 541 7.25 52.65 -21.50
CA LEU A 541 7.57 52.26 -22.89
C LEU A 541 6.43 52.60 -23.84
N LEU A 542 5.18 52.27 -23.46
CA LEU A 542 4.00 52.63 -24.26
C LEU A 542 3.83 54.13 -24.39
N GLY A 543 4.12 54.90 -23.34
CA GLY A 543 4.09 56.34 -23.40
C GLY A 543 5.19 56.95 -24.32
N ALA A 544 6.37 56.33 -24.30
CA ALA A 544 7.47 56.76 -25.19
C ALA A 544 7.19 56.46 -26.67
N LEU A 545 6.34 55.44 -26.96
CA LEU A 545 5.90 55.11 -28.29
C LEU A 545 4.64 55.87 -28.75
N ALA A 546 4.09 56.75 -27.90
CA ALA A 546 2.91 57.54 -28.26
C ALA A 546 3.21 58.45 -29.45
N GLY A 547 2.51 58.26 -30.55
CA GLY A 547 2.72 59.00 -31.78
C GLY A 547 3.79 58.43 -32.73
N PHE A 548 4.47 57.34 -32.36
CA PHE A 548 5.39 56.62 -33.25
C PHE A 548 4.68 56.11 -34.50
N ASN A 549 5.35 56.30 -35.63
CA ASN A 549 4.89 55.73 -36.88
C ASN A 549 6.03 54.92 -37.54
N GLU A 550 5.66 53.91 -38.35
CA GLU A 550 6.63 52.97 -38.92
C GLU A 550 7.66 53.64 -39.87
N ALA A 551 7.36 54.80 -40.42
CA ALA A 551 8.32 55.57 -41.21
C ALA A 551 9.50 56.15 -40.40
N GLU A 552 9.35 56.25 -39.08
CA GLU A 552 10.39 56.70 -38.15
C GLU A 552 11.31 55.56 -37.66
N ARG A 553 10.98 54.33 -38.08
CA ARG A 553 11.76 53.16 -37.66
C ARG A 553 13.12 53.14 -38.32
N LEU A 554 14.15 53.13 -37.48
CA LEU A 554 15.54 52.96 -37.92
C LEU A 554 15.82 51.43 -38.03
N SER A 555 15.90 50.92 -39.27
CA SER A 555 16.11 49.49 -39.55
C SER A 555 17.59 49.13 -39.69
N ASP A 556 18.44 50.09 -40.06
CA ASP A 556 19.88 49.85 -40.24
C ASP A 556 20.63 49.92 -38.90
N TYR A 557 21.04 48.75 -38.40
CA TYR A 557 21.85 48.64 -37.16
C TYR A 557 23.13 49.50 -37.23
N GLY A 558 23.73 49.62 -38.42
CA GLY A 558 24.95 50.43 -38.65
C GLY A 558 24.79 51.90 -38.29
N GLN A 559 23.60 52.45 -38.48
CA GLN A 559 23.25 53.85 -38.25
C GLN A 559 22.77 54.13 -36.83
N MET A 560 22.50 53.08 -36.03
CA MET A 560 22.05 53.28 -34.64
C MET A 560 23.15 53.86 -33.77
N PRO A 561 22.81 54.74 -32.82
CA PRO A 561 23.75 55.23 -31.82
C PRO A 561 24.29 54.09 -30.93
N PRO A 562 25.44 54.28 -30.25
CA PRO A 562 26.06 53.23 -29.44
C PRO A 562 25.20 52.68 -28.30
N LEU A 563 24.38 53.53 -27.67
CA LEU A 563 23.52 53.12 -26.55
C LEU A 563 22.40 52.17 -27.04
N GLU A 564 21.78 52.52 -28.15
CA GLU A 564 20.71 51.70 -28.76
C GLU A 564 21.26 50.36 -29.23
N LYS A 565 22.44 50.31 -29.82
CA LYS A 565 23.15 49.06 -30.19
C LYS A 565 23.39 48.20 -28.94
N PHE A 566 23.84 48.80 -27.85
CA PHE A 566 24.08 48.09 -26.59
C PHE A 566 22.77 47.53 -26.03
N ILE A 567 21.68 48.30 -26.02
CA ILE A 567 20.39 47.83 -25.53
C ILE A 567 19.85 46.70 -26.40
N LEU A 568 19.96 46.76 -27.72
CA LEU A 568 19.57 45.67 -28.61
C LEU A 568 20.40 44.41 -28.39
N HIS A 569 21.70 44.54 -28.14
CA HIS A 569 22.54 43.41 -27.78
C HIS A 569 22.08 42.75 -26.47
N ARG A 570 21.84 43.56 -25.42
CA ARG A 570 21.32 43.06 -24.14
C ARG A 570 19.95 42.39 -24.30
N LEU A 571 19.07 42.92 -25.16
CA LEU A 571 17.77 42.36 -25.44
C LEU A 571 17.89 40.97 -26.15
N HIS A 572 18.85 40.85 -27.07
CA HIS A 572 19.13 39.57 -27.74
C HIS A 572 19.65 38.50 -26.76
N GLU A 573 20.58 38.90 -25.86
CA GLU A 573 21.03 37.97 -24.79
C GLU A 573 19.91 37.56 -23.87
N LEU A 574 19.06 38.51 -23.46
CA LEU A 574 17.90 38.25 -22.60
C LEU A 574 16.88 37.32 -23.29
N ASP A 575 16.59 37.53 -24.58
CA ASP A 575 15.69 36.67 -25.35
C ASP A 575 16.19 35.22 -25.35
N GLY A 576 17.51 35.02 -25.52
CA GLY A 576 18.12 33.69 -25.45
C GLY A 576 17.96 33.04 -24.06
N GLN A 577 18.25 33.80 -23.00
CA GLN A 577 18.09 33.31 -21.62
C GLN A 577 16.64 32.96 -21.27
N VAL A 578 15.70 33.82 -21.66
CA VAL A 578 14.26 33.58 -21.42
C VAL A 578 13.78 32.30 -22.14
N ARG A 579 14.15 32.12 -23.40
CA ARG A 579 13.78 30.93 -24.18
C ARG A 579 14.36 29.65 -23.57
N GLU A 580 15.63 29.68 -23.16
CA GLU A 580 16.28 28.56 -22.49
C GLU A 580 15.57 28.25 -21.16
N ALA A 581 15.31 29.25 -20.34
CA ALA A 581 14.64 29.10 -19.04
C ALA A 581 13.22 28.53 -19.20
N TYR A 582 12.44 28.98 -20.18
CA TYR A 582 11.12 28.39 -20.49
C TYR A 582 11.23 26.95 -20.95
N GLY A 583 12.20 26.63 -21.82
CA GLY A 583 12.42 25.27 -22.30
C GLY A 583 12.83 24.29 -21.20
N ALA A 584 13.47 24.80 -20.15
CA ALA A 584 13.90 24.03 -18.98
C ALA A 584 12.93 24.14 -17.78
N TYR A 585 11.77 24.77 -17.94
CA TYR A 585 10.78 25.05 -16.88
C TYR A 585 11.34 25.82 -15.68
N ARG A 586 12.38 26.63 -15.85
CA ARG A 586 12.98 27.49 -14.83
C ARG A 586 12.32 28.87 -14.84
N PHE A 587 11.05 28.93 -14.45
CA PHE A 587 10.25 30.16 -14.55
C PHE A 587 10.75 31.27 -13.67
N GLN A 588 11.38 30.96 -12.54
CA GLN A 588 12.00 31.93 -11.66
C GLN A 588 13.11 32.73 -12.36
N ASP A 589 13.86 32.12 -13.27
CA ASP A 589 14.93 32.77 -14.04
C ASP A 589 14.38 33.74 -15.09
N VAL A 590 13.10 33.61 -15.45
CA VAL A 590 12.43 34.48 -16.45
C VAL A 590 12.02 35.81 -15.82
N VAL A 591 11.65 35.83 -14.54
CA VAL A 591 11.10 37.00 -13.84
C VAL A 591 12.20 37.79 -13.17
#